data_78a30a23cca107cc6d05b6d32bab4576
#
_entry.id   78a30a23cca107cc6d05b6d32bab4576
#
_cell.length_a   1.000
_cell.length_b   1.000
_cell.length_c   1.000
_cell.angle_alpha   90.00
_cell.angle_beta   90.00
_cell.angle_gamma   90.00
#
_symmetry.space_group_name_H-M   'P 1'
#
loop_
_entity.id
_entity.type
_entity.pdbx_description
1 polymer ?
#
loop_
_entity_poly.entity_id
_entity_poly.type
_entity_poly.pdbx_seq_one_letter_code
_entity_poly.pdbx_strand_id
1 'polypeptide(L)'
;MNLFSRSAGVAAATLFMAGSANAASMSYYMDQSNDLADGVNYAKVTISDGAVAGDIDFSVEVLVGAFPTPLGDPFGMQTFSFNYDSALDLPVGNIGADNIVDINPDSWNIVEDKNAGGGFGKFEFQAKGNGSSRTELLTFTISGVVGDTIASYALGKDGGDGEFFAAHIAGYDAGVTGNTSGQFAGSTAVPVPAAVWLFGSGLIMLGGLRRRKASAV
;
A
#
# COMPACT_ATOMS: atom_id res chain seq x y z
N MET A 1 -0.90 -75.35 -16.84
CA MET A 1 -1.97 -74.61 -16.20
C MET A 1 -1.32 -73.36 -15.60
N ASN A 2 -1.20 -72.31 -16.40
CA ASN A 2 -0.46 -71.05 -16.03
C ASN A 2 -1.43 -69.92 -15.69
N LEU A 3 -1.49 -69.56 -14.41
CA LEU A 3 -2.22 -68.38 -13.94
C LEU A 3 -1.34 -67.16 -14.12
N PHE A 4 -1.72 -66.25 -15.04
CA PHE A 4 -1.15 -64.90 -15.13
C PHE A 4 -1.91 -64.01 -14.16
N SER A 5 -1.20 -63.58 -13.08
CA SER A 5 -1.65 -62.53 -12.20
C SER A 5 -1.37 -61.19 -12.88
N ARG A 6 -2.41 -60.41 -13.18
CA ARG A 6 -2.32 -59.03 -13.66
C ARG A 6 -2.40 -58.09 -12.46
N SER A 7 -1.25 -57.53 -12.08
CA SER A 7 -1.19 -56.45 -11.10
C SER A 7 -1.59 -55.14 -11.80
N ALA A 8 -2.75 -54.58 -11.45
CA ALA A 8 -3.15 -53.23 -11.88
C ALA A 8 -2.50 -52.22 -10.93
N GLY A 9 -1.50 -51.52 -11.43
CA GLY A 9 -0.89 -50.40 -10.72
C GLY A 9 -1.80 -49.17 -10.79
N VAL A 10 -2.31 -48.71 -9.66
CA VAL A 10 -3.03 -47.45 -9.54
C VAL A 10 -1.99 -46.32 -9.42
N ALA A 11 -1.80 -45.59 -10.49
CA ALA A 11 -1.03 -44.34 -10.46
C ALA A 11 -1.86 -43.23 -9.82
N ALA A 12 -1.52 -42.87 -8.58
CA ALA A 12 -2.08 -41.70 -7.93
C ALA A 12 -1.43 -40.46 -8.50
N ALA A 13 -2.11 -39.73 -9.38
CA ALA A 13 -1.70 -38.40 -9.84
C ALA A 13 -1.97 -37.38 -8.73
N THR A 14 -0.95 -37.00 -8.00
CA THR A 14 -0.99 -35.87 -7.07
C THR A 14 -1.03 -34.56 -7.87
N LEU A 15 -2.21 -33.97 -7.98
CA LEU A 15 -2.38 -32.64 -8.57
C LEU A 15 -1.89 -31.61 -7.57
N PHE A 16 -0.69 -31.09 -7.75
CA PHE A 16 -0.23 -29.90 -7.05
C PHE A 16 -1.04 -28.71 -7.57
N MET A 17 -2.03 -28.27 -6.81
CA MET A 17 -2.61 -26.95 -6.99
C MET A 17 -1.58 -25.92 -6.53
N ALA A 18 -0.85 -25.34 -7.47
CA ALA A 18 -0.13 -24.10 -7.22
C ALA A 18 -1.20 -23.02 -6.98
N GLY A 19 -1.55 -22.79 -5.72
CA GLY A 19 -2.33 -21.64 -5.33
C GLY A 19 -1.48 -20.42 -5.66
N SER A 20 -1.96 -19.54 -6.53
CA SER A 20 -1.39 -18.20 -6.66
C SER A 20 -1.55 -17.55 -5.30
N ALA A 21 -0.46 -17.32 -4.58
CA ALA A 21 -0.46 -16.44 -3.44
C ALA A 21 -0.83 -15.05 -4.00
N ASN A 22 -2.05 -14.61 -3.77
CA ASN A 22 -2.37 -13.20 -4.00
C ASN A 22 -1.56 -12.42 -2.96
N ALA A 23 -0.68 -11.54 -3.42
CA ALA A 23 -0.04 -10.56 -2.56
C ALA A 23 -1.13 -9.84 -1.76
N ALA A 24 -0.98 -9.78 -0.44
CA ALA A 24 -1.89 -9.00 0.37
C ALA A 24 -1.73 -7.53 0.00
N SER A 25 -2.80 -6.76 0.08
CA SER A 25 -2.78 -5.33 -0.21
C SER A 25 -3.81 -4.61 0.65
N MET A 26 -3.42 -3.46 1.18
CA MET A 26 -4.30 -2.52 1.89
C MET A 26 -4.17 -1.14 1.25
N SER A 27 -5.27 -0.41 1.20
CA SER A 27 -5.26 0.96 0.68
C SER A 27 -5.97 1.90 1.64
N TYR A 28 -5.53 3.15 1.65
CA TYR A 28 -6.03 4.22 2.49
C TYR A 28 -6.17 5.51 1.69
N TYR A 29 -7.13 6.35 2.06
CA TYR A 29 -7.23 7.70 1.53
C TYR A 29 -6.62 8.71 2.50
N MET A 30 -6.00 9.74 1.95
CA MET A 30 -5.72 10.99 2.64
C MET A 30 -6.88 11.94 2.35
N ASP A 31 -7.73 12.18 3.33
CA ASP A 31 -8.99 12.91 3.23
C ASP A 31 -9.11 14.09 4.20
N GLN A 32 -8.03 14.39 4.91
CA GLN A 32 -7.87 15.58 5.76
C GLN A 32 -6.95 16.60 5.06
N SER A 33 -7.24 17.88 5.24
CA SER A 33 -6.43 18.95 4.65
C SER A 33 -6.34 20.15 5.59
N ASN A 34 -5.20 20.83 5.58
CA ASN A 34 -5.08 22.12 6.26
C ASN A 34 -5.43 23.33 5.37
N ASP A 35 -5.77 23.11 4.10
CA ASP A 35 -6.00 24.15 3.11
C ASP A 35 -7.33 24.00 2.35
N LEU A 36 -7.67 22.78 1.97
CA LEU A 36 -8.91 22.44 1.25
C LEU A 36 -9.93 21.77 2.21
N ALA A 37 -11.09 21.39 1.69
CA ALA A 37 -12.14 20.79 2.51
C ALA A 37 -11.77 19.38 2.99
N ASP A 38 -12.06 19.07 4.25
CA ASP A 38 -11.95 17.70 4.76
C ASP A 38 -13.01 16.78 4.17
N GLY A 39 -12.75 15.46 4.17
CA GLY A 39 -13.64 14.43 3.66
C GLY A 39 -13.60 14.26 2.14
N VAL A 40 -12.68 14.93 1.46
CA VAL A 40 -12.39 14.73 0.04
C VAL A 40 -11.14 13.87 -0.09
N ASN A 41 -11.19 12.81 -0.90
CA ASN A 41 -10.04 11.95 -1.12
C ASN A 41 -9.03 12.65 -2.03
N TYR A 42 -7.91 13.12 -1.47
CA TYR A 42 -6.86 13.86 -2.19
C TYR A 42 -5.76 12.98 -2.71
N ALA A 43 -5.43 11.93 -1.96
CA ALA A 43 -4.46 10.94 -2.38
C ALA A 43 -4.84 9.56 -1.86
N LYS A 44 -4.31 8.53 -2.52
CA LYS A 44 -4.47 7.13 -2.16
C LYS A 44 -3.12 6.50 -1.89
N VAL A 45 -2.95 5.91 -0.73
CA VAL A 45 -1.81 5.08 -0.37
C VAL A 45 -2.20 3.61 -0.52
N THR A 46 -1.42 2.86 -1.25
CA THR A 46 -1.54 1.39 -1.34
C THR A 46 -0.26 0.77 -0.82
N ILE A 47 -0.38 -0.17 0.10
CA ILE A 47 0.70 -0.97 0.66
C ILE A 47 0.41 -2.41 0.28
N SER A 48 1.39 -3.11 -0.26
CA SER A 48 1.24 -4.51 -0.69
C SER A 48 2.50 -5.32 -0.42
N ASP A 49 2.34 -6.64 -0.33
CA ASP A 49 3.50 -7.52 -0.36
C ASP A 49 4.25 -7.31 -1.68
N GLY A 50 5.57 -7.19 -1.60
CA GLY A 50 6.44 -7.02 -2.74
C GLY A 50 6.63 -8.29 -3.56
N ALA A 51 7.28 -8.14 -4.72
CA ALA A 51 7.59 -9.27 -5.60
C ALA A 51 8.62 -10.24 -4.98
N VAL A 52 9.49 -9.72 -4.11
CA VAL A 52 10.44 -10.50 -3.32
C VAL A 52 9.81 -10.77 -1.96
N ALA A 53 9.91 -12.00 -1.48
CA ALA A 53 9.34 -12.38 -0.19
C ALA A 53 10.00 -11.60 0.95
N GLY A 54 9.20 -10.91 1.74
CA GLY A 54 9.64 -10.04 2.83
C GLY A 54 9.89 -8.60 2.42
N ASP A 55 9.59 -8.21 1.19
CA ASP A 55 9.55 -6.83 0.77
C ASP A 55 8.11 -6.28 0.87
N ILE A 56 7.99 -5.00 1.17
CA ILE A 56 6.71 -4.28 1.22
C ILE A 56 6.77 -3.12 0.21
N ASP A 57 5.84 -3.13 -0.73
CA ASP A 57 5.74 -2.12 -1.77
C ASP A 57 4.74 -1.02 -1.39
N PHE A 58 5.15 0.22 -1.62
CA PHE A 58 4.31 1.41 -1.49
C PHE A 58 4.00 2.02 -2.85
N SER A 59 2.75 2.43 -3.02
CA SER A 59 2.29 3.26 -4.14
C SER A 59 1.41 4.37 -3.59
N VAL A 60 1.81 5.61 -3.82
CA VAL A 60 1.10 6.81 -3.36
C VAL A 60 0.69 7.63 -4.57
N GLU A 61 -0.61 7.68 -4.83
CA GLU A 61 -1.22 8.34 -5.99
C GLU A 61 -1.95 9.61 -5.55
N VAL A 62 -1.65 10.74 -6.18
CA VAL A 62 -2.40 11.99 -6.04
C VAL A 62 -3.65 11.91 -6.91
N LEU A 63 -4.82 12.10 -6.31
CA LEU A 63 -6.10 12.06 -7.02
C LEU A 63 -6.38 13.43 -7.64
N VAL A 64 -5.79 13.68 -8.80
CA VAL A 64 -5.74 14.97 -9.51
C VAL A 64 -7.10 15.66 -9.60
N GLY A 65 -8.18 14.89 -9.83
CA GLY A 65 -9.54 15.42 -9.94
C GLY A 65 -10.12 16.00 -8.64
N ALA A 66 -9.44 15.82 -7.50
CA ALA A 66 -9.85 16.37 -6.20
C ALA A 66 -9.35 17.82 -5.98
N PHE A 67 -8.47 18.32 -6.86
CA PHE A 67 -7.83 19.61 -6.70
C PHE A 67 -8.47 20.71 -7.55
N PRO A 68 -8.47 21.97 -7.03
CA PRO A 68 -8.90 23.13 -7.82
C PRO A 68 -8.03 23.32 -9.07
N THR A 69 -8.66 23.75 -10.15
CA THR A 69 -8.02 24.01 -11.44
C THR A 69 -8.00 25.50 -11.79
N PRO A 70 -7.05 25.97 -12.64
CA PRO A 70 -6.05 25.18 -13.34
C PRO A 70 -4.93 24.65 -12.45
N LEU A 71 -4.35 23.49 -12.80
CA LEU A 71 -3.15 22.97 -12.16
C LEU A 71 -1.91 23.63 -12.77
N GLY A 72 -0.93 23.92 -11.93
CA GLY A 72 0.38 24.41 -12.34
C GLY A 72 1.28 23.30 -12.89
N ASP A 73 2.40 23.70 -13.46
CA ASP A 73 3.44 22.80 -13.91
C ASP A 73 4.76 23.18 -13.21
N PRO A 74 5.31 22.32 -12.33
CA PRO A 74 4.81 21.01 -11.94
C PRO A 74 3.70 21.05 -10.85
N PHE A 75 2.69 20.20 -11.01
CA PHE A 75 1.71 19.85 -9.97
C PHE A 75 2.09 18.52 -9.35
N GLY A 76 1.71 18.30 -8.08
CA GLY A 76 1.80 17.00 -7.42
C GLY A 76 2.39 17.06 -6.02
N MET A 77 2.68 15.87 -5.52
CA MET A 77 3.25 15.62 -4.21
C MET A 77 4.72 16.03 -4.18
N GLN A 78 5.14 16.70 -3.11
CA GLN A 78 6.49 17.13 -2.85
C GLN A 78 7.13 16.38 -1.69
N THR A 79 6.32 15.92 -0.72
CA THR A 79 6.74 15.04 0.38
C THR A 79 5.65 14.03 0.68
N PHE A 80 6.05 12.86 1.15
CA PHE A 80 5.17 11.83 1.71
C PHE A 80 5.77 11.29 3.00
N SER A 81 4.95 11.19 4.04
CA SER A 81 5.38 10.80 5.38
C SER A 81 4.58 9.60 5.86
N PHE A 82 5.24 8.68 6.56
CA PHE A 82 4.64 7.49 7.13
C PHE A 82 5.38 7.04 8.40
N ASN A 83 4.76 6.13 9.16
CA ASN A 83 5.29 5.53 10.37
C ASN A 83 5.52 4.04 10.17
N TYR A 84 6.28 3.44 11.10
CA TYR A 84 6.40 1.99 11.21
C TYR A 84 6.18 1.55 12.66
N ASP A 85 5.88 0.27 12.86
CA ASP A 85 5.73 -0.32 14.19
C ASP A 85 7.11 -0.46 14.87
N SER A 86 7.40 0.45 15.80
CA SER A 86 8.65 0.42 16.57
C SER A 86 8.76 -0.77 17.54
N ALA A 87 7.69 -1.54 17.72
CA ALA A 87 7.71 -2.77 18.50
C ALA A 87 8.19 -3.99 17.67
N LEU A 88 8.40 -3.83 16.37
CA LEU A 88 9.10 -4.82 15.55
C LEU A 88 10.51 -4.96 16.12
N ASP A 89 10.75 -6.12 16.77
CA ASP A 89 12.04 -6.48 17.37
C ASP A 89 13.02 -6.83 16.22
N LEU A 90 13.54 -5.81 15.57
CA LEU A 90 14.50 -5.97 14.49
C LEU A 90 15.83 -6.38 15.08
N PRO A 91 16.45 -7.48 14.62
CA PRO A 91 17.61 -8.09 15.28
C PRO A 91 18.85 -7.20 15.31
N VAL A 92 18.94 -6.15 14.53
CA VAL A 92 20.07 -5.17 14.58
C VAL A 92 19.64 -3.85 13.93
N GLY A 93 19.25 -2.90 14.75
CA GLY A 93 18.99 -1.55 14.27
C GLY A 93 17.54 -1.32 13.79
N ASN A 94 17.08 -0.13 14.01
CA ASN A 94 15.78 0.35 13.54
C ASN A 94 15.72 0.28 12.00
N ILE A 95 14.51 0.22 11.44
CA ILE A 95 14.33 0.53 10.02
C ILE A 95 14.97 1.89 9.79
N GLY A 96 15.88 1.95 8.84
CA GLY A 96 16.56 3.17 8.43
C GLY A 96 16.23 3.54 6.98
N ALA A 97 16.67 4.70 6.57
CA ALA A 97 16.54 5.14 5.17
C ALA A 97 17.11 4.12 4.16
N ASP A 98 18.12 3.35 4.57
CA ASP A 98 18.76 2.32 3.73
C ASP A 98 17.85 1.10 3.42
N ASN A 99 16.79 0.89 4.20
CA ASN A 99 15.79 -0.14 3.92
C ASN A 99 14.79 0.28 2.85
N ILE A 100 14.72 1.57 2.51
CA ILE A 100 13.80 2.11 1.53
C ILE A 100 14.53 2.24 0.20
N VAL A 101 14.18 1.37 -0.72
CA VAL A 101 14.85 1.20 -2.03
C VAL A 101 13.87 1.46 -3.18
N ASP A 102 14.37 1.47 -4.40
CA ASP A 102 13.59 1.59 -5.64
C ASP A 102 12.61 2.79 -5.64
N ILE A 103 13.04 3.89 -4.97
CA ILE A 103 12.23 5.10 -4.92
C ILE A 103 12.10 5.72 -6.31
N ASN A 104 10.88 5.97 -6.72
CA ASN A 104 10.56 6.63 -7.99
C ASN A 104 9.59 7.80 -7.74
N PRO A 105 9.95 9.05 -8.10
CA PRO A 105 11.12 9.44 -8.91
C PRO A 105 12.48 9.30 -8.20
N ASP A 106 13.52 8.91 -8.94
CA ASP A 106 14.90 8.72 -8.44
C ASP A 106 15.51 9.99 -7.80
N SER A 107 14.96 11.16 -8.09
CA SER A 107 15.38 12.44 -7.52
C SER A 107 14.90 12.67 -6.08
N TRP A 108 14.08 11.76 -5.56
CA TRP A 108 13.60 11.82 -4.19
C TRP A 108 14.58 11.11 -3.24
N ASN A 109 14.57 11.54 -1.99
CA ASN A 109 15.38 10.94 -0.92
C ASN A 109 14.55 10.72 0.35
N ILE A 110 15.02 9.83 1.20
CA ILE A 110 14.39 9.55 2.49
C ILE A 110 15.09 10.39 3.58
N VAL A 111 14.28 10.95 4.46
CA VAL A 111 14.71 11.65 5.67
C VAL A 111 13.91 11.13 6.86
N GLU A 112 14.52 11.12 8.03
CA GLU A 112 13.94 10.58 9.26
C GLU A 112 13.48 11.70 10.19
N ASP A 113 12.55 11.38 11.10
CA ASP A 113 12.05 12.25 12.16
C ASP A 113 11.58 13.64 11.68
N LYS A 114 10.68 13.66 10.70
CA LYS A 114 10.17 14.91 10.13
C LYS A 114 8.74 15.24 10.55
N ASN A 115 8.52 16.53 10.79
CA ASN A 115 7.17 17.06 10.92
C ASN A 115 6.56 17.21 9.54
N ALA A 116 5.39 16.61 9.33
CA ALA A 116 4.64 16.71 8.09
C ALA A 116 4.11 18.12 7.82
N GLY A 117 3.96 18.95 8.88
CA GLY A 117 3.28 20.24 8.78
C GLY A 117 1.76 20.13 8.88
N GLY A 118 1.07 21.24 8.76
CA GLY A 118 -0.41 21.28 8.75
C GLY A 118 -1.12 20.83 10.04
N GLY A 119 -0.37 20.57 11.12
CA GLY A 119 -0.92 20.02 12.37
C GLY A 119 -0.88 18.49 12.45
N PHE A 120 -0.49 17.80 11.41
CA PHE A 120 -0.54 16.32 11.32
C PHE A 120 0.59 15.59 12.06
N GLY A 121 1.48 16.33 12.75
CA GLY A 121 2.46 15.76 13.65
C GLY A 121 3.76 15.29 13.00
N LYS A 122 4.49 14.46 13.74
CA LYS A 122 5.77 13.90 13.29
C LYS A 122 5.61 12.47 12.83
N PHE A 123 6.40 12.14 11.82
CA PHE A 123 6.50 10.81 11.24
C PHE A 123 7.96 10.33 11.28
N GLU A 124 8.16 9.02 11.40
CA GLU A 124 9.50 8.42 11.38
C GLU A 124 10.19 8.64 10.04
N PHE A 125 9.47 8.47 8.94
CA PHE A 125 10.01 8.61 7.60
C PHE A 125 9.28 9.64 6.78
N GLN A 126 10.04 10.34 5.94
CA GLN A 126 9.52 11.21 4.91
C GLN A 126 10.29 10.98 3.61
N ALA A 127 9.61 10.50 2.58
CA ALA A 127 10.09 10.59 1.21
C ALA A 127 9.97 12.05 0.75
N LYS A 128 11.07 12.64 0.28
CA LYS A 128 11.16 14.06 -0.02
C LYS A 128 11.73 14.31 -1.40
N GLY A 129 10.94 14.98 -2.22
CA GLY A 129 11.35 15.65 -3.45
C GLY A 129 11.58 17.14 -3.22
N ASN A 130 11.48 17.91 -4.27
CA ASN A 130 11.56 19.37 -4.28
C ASN A 130 10.51 19.98 -5.22
N GLY A 131 10.44 21.31 -5.29
CA GLY A 131 9.40 21.97 -6.08
C GLY A 131 9.44 21.68 -7.58
N SER A 132 10.60 21.25 -8.12
CA SER A 132 10.76 20.88 -9.53
C SER A 132 10.63 19.36 -9.80
N SER A 133 10.62 18.54 -8.73
CA SER A 133 10.48 17.07 -8.80
C SER A 133 9.18 16.58 -8.16
N ARG A 134 8.12 17.40 -8.21
CA ARG A 134 6.79 16.98 -7.78
C ARG A 134 6.30 15.83 -8.63
N THR A 135 5.54 14.92 -8.02
CA THR A 135 5.00 13.75 -8.73
C THR A 135 3.55 13.50 -8.35
N GLU A 136 2.77 13.00 -9.28
CA GLU A 136 1.42 12.50 -9.03
C GLU A 136 1.44 11.04 -8.54
N LEU A 137 2.56 10.33 -8.76
CA LEU A 137 2.76 8.97 -8.33
C LEU A 137 4.15 8.80 -7.73
N LEU A 138 4.19 8.40 -6.46
CA LEU A 138 5.40 7.98 -5.76
C LEU A 138 5.33 6.47 -5.51
N THR A 139 6.40 5.76 -5.84
CA THR A 139 6.55 4.35 -5.48
C THR A 139 7.89 4.12 -4.79
N PHE A 140 7.95 3.16 -3.87
CA PHE A 140 9.17 2.67 -3.24
C PHE A 140 8.92 1.32 -2.60
N THR A 141 9.98 0.60 -2.29
CA THR A 141 9.95 -0.69 -1.62
C THR A 141 10.70 -0.60 -0.30
N ILE A 142 10.13 -1.19 0.76
CA ILE A 142 10.83 -1.43 2.03
C ILE A 142 11.36 -2.85 1.96
N SER A 143 12.66 -3.03 2.10
CA SER A 143 13.35 -4.29 1.93
C SER A 143 14.26 -4.61 3.12
N GLY A 144 14.46 -5.90 3.39
CA GLY A 144 15.39 -6.38 4.41
C GLY A 144 14.88 -6.24 5.84
N VAL A 145 13.60 -5.98 6.06
CA VAL A 145 12.97 -5.90 7.39
C VAL A 145 12.36 -7.25 7.74
N VAL A 146 12.83 -7.87 8.83
CA VAL A 146 12.38 -9.21 9.21
C VAL A 146 11.14 -9.13 10.06
N GLY A 147 10.06 -9.79 9.63
CA GLY A 147 8.83 -9.94 10.39
C GLY A 147 7.84 -8.79 10.24
N ASP A 148 8.13 -7.83 9.39
CA ASP A 148 7.19 -6.79 9.02
C ASP A 148 6.03 -7.33 8.17
N THR A 149 4.97 -6.59 8.14
CA THR A 149 3.75 -6.85 7.39
C THR A 149 3.20 -5.53 6.87
N ILE A 150 2.26 -5.56 5.96
CA ILE A 150 1.54 -4.37 5.50
C ILE A 150 1.02 -3.52 6.67
N ALA A 151 0.49 -4.18 7.72
CA ALA A 151 -0.06 -3.50 8.89
C ALA A 151 0.99 -2.78 9.73
N SER A 152 2.26 -3.16 9.61
CA SER A 152 3.36 -2.54 10.34
C SER A 152 3.63 -1.09 9.93
N TYR A 153 3.06 -0.65 8.81
CA TYR A 153 3.26 0.69 8.23
C TYR A 153 1.98 1.54 8.20
N ALA A 154 0.86 1.00 8.66
CA ALA A 154 -0.42 1.72 8.70
C ALA A 154 -0.74 2.13 10.15
N LEU A 155 0.08 3.01 10.71
CA LEU A 155 0.04 3.41 12.11
C LEU A 155 0.04 4.92 12.26
N GLY A 156 -0.84 5.42 13.13
CA GLY A 156 -0.78 6.79 13.62
C GLY A 156 0.30 6.94 14.69
N LYS A 157 0.90 8.12 14.79
CA LYS A 157 1.90 8.42 15.80
C LYS A 157 1.47 9.48 16.80
N ASP A 158 2.07 9.45 17.99
CA ASP A 158 1.86 10.40 19.07
C ASP A 158 2.17 11.85 18.62
N GLY A 159 1.18 12.73 18.78
CA GLY A 159 1.32 14.16 18.52
C GLY A 159 0.71 14.68 17.21
N GLY A 160 0.07 13.80 16.42
CA GLY A 160 -0.83 14.17 15.30
C GLY A 160 -2.27 13.74 15.58
N ASP A 161 -3.17 13.94 14.64
CA ASP A 161 -4.59 13.58 14.73
C ASP A 161 -4.85 12.06 14.54
N GLY A 162 -3.80 11.23 14.68
CA GLY A 162 -3.88 9.77 14.51
C GLY A 162 -3.82 9.30 13.05
N GLU A 163 -3.44 10.17 12.15
CA GLU A 163 -3.30 9.87 10.74
C GLU A 163 -2.10 8.94 10.48
N PHE A 164 -2.27 7.99 9.55
CA PHE A 164 -1.21 7.04 9.21
C PHE A 164 -0.21 7.62 8.21
N PHE A 165 -0.70 8.50 7.35
CA PHE A 165 0.05 9.07 6.23
C PHE A 165 -0.18 10.57 6.16
N ALA A 166 0.86 11.30 5.70
CA ALA A 166 0.73 12.70 5.37
C ALA A 166 1.57 13.06 4.12
N ALA A 167 1.08 14.02 3.33
CA ALA A 167 1.77 14.50 2.14
C ALA A 167 1.65 16.01 1.99
N HIS A 168 2.70 16.63 1.47
CA HIS A 168 2.66 17.99 0.96
C HIS A 168 2.40 17.94 -0.54
N ILE A 169 1.25 18.48 -0.99
CA ILE A 169 0.87 18.54 -2.40
C ILE A 169 0.77 20.02 -2.82
N ALA A 170 1.29 20.35 -3.98
CA ALA A 170 1.40 21.72 -4.43
C ALA A 170 1.19 21.85 -5.95
N GLY A 171 0.89 23.06 -6.39
CA GLY A 171 0.68 23.40 -7.80
C GLY A 171 -0.79 23.46 -8.21
N TYR A 172 -1.74 23.55 -7.26
CA TYR A 172 -3.16 23.79 -7.57
C TYR A 172 -3.51 25.28 -7.52
N ASP A 173 -4.74 25.63 -7.95
CA ASP A 173 -5.17 27.00 -8.12
C ASP A 173 -5.31 27.75 -6.76
N ALA A 174 -4.56 28.82 -6.63
CA ALA A 174 -4.63 29.75 -5.49
C ALA A 174 -5.95 30.53 -5.41
N GLY A 175 -6.76 30.54 -6.46
CA GLY A 175 -8.02 31.31 -6.50
C GLY A 175 -9.08 30.82 -5.53
N VAL A 176 -8.99 29.58 -5.05
CA VAL A 176 -9.95 28.98 -4.12
C VAL A 176 -9.61 29.31 -2.67
N THR A 177 -8.35 29.18 -2.25
CA THR A 177 -7.94 29.33 -0.85
C THR A 177 -6.93 30.46 -0.65
N GLY A 178 -6.37 31.01 -1.73
CA GLY A 178 -5.22 31.95 -1.71
C GLY A 178 -3.87 31.25 -1.61
N ASN A 179 -3.86 29.91 -1.46
CA ASN A 179 -2.66 29.08 -1.41
C ASN A 179 -2.56 28.18 -2.64
N THR A 180 -1.32 27.83 -3.02
CA THR A 180 -1.04 26.91 -4.13
C THR A 180 -0.51 25.56 -3.63
N SER A 181 -0.54 25.34 -2.32
CA SER A 181 -0.05 24.11 -1.69
C SER A 181 -0.68 23.91 -0.33
N GLY A 182 -0.83 22.65 0.08
CA GLY A 182 -1.33 22.25 1.40
C GLY A 182 -0.72 20.96 1.89
N GLN A 183 -0.96 20.69 3.16
CA GLN A 183 -0.68 19.41 3.78
C GLN A 183 -1.97 18.58 3.77
N PHE A 184 -1.83 17.33 3.43
CA PHE A 184 -2.93 16.35 3.35
C PHE A 184 -2.55 15.14 4.19
N ALA A 185 -3.52 14.58 4.90
CA ALA A 185 -3.28 13.41 5.73
C ALA A 185 -4.49 12.48 5.74
N GLY A 186 -4.33 11.26 6.23
CA GLY A 186 -5.43 10.35 6.41
C GLY A 186 -5.04 8.93 6.82
N SER A 187 -6.05 8.25 7.32
CA SER A 187 -6.01 6.84 7.75
C SER A 187 -7.27 6.08 7.30
N THR A 188 -8.10 6.70 6.46
CA THR A 188 -9.39 6.13 6.02
C THR A 188 -9.18 4.96 5.09
N ALA A 189 -9.46 3.74 5.58
CA ALA A 189 -9.32 2.52 4.80
C ALA A 189 -10.23 2.50 3.58
N VAL A 190 -9.69 2.11 2.43
CA VAL A 190 -10.46 1.89 1.20
C VAL A 190 -11.19 0.55 1.33
N PRO A 191 -12.55 0.53 1.31
CA PRO A 191 -13.29 -0.71 1.41
C PRO A 191 -12.92 -1.67 0.26
N VAL A 192 -12.52 -2.91 0.60
CA VAL A 192 -12.34 -3.96 -0.40
C VAL A 192 -13.72 -4.31 -0.97
N PRO A 193 -13.94 -4.22 -2.29
CA PRO A 193 -15.23 -4.58 -2.87
C PRO A 193 -15.66 -5.98 -2.45
N ALA A 194 -16.91 -6.11 -1.96
CA ALA A 194 -17.47 -7.41 -1.54
C ALA A 194 -17.44 -8.46 -2.65
N ALA A 195 -17.34 -8.04 -3.90
CA ALA A 195 -17.20 -8.93 -5.07
C ALA A 195 -15.99 -9.87 -4.98
N VAL A 196 -14.90 -9.47 -4.34
CA VAL A 196 -13.70 -10.31 -4.15
C VAL A 196 -14.03 -11.50 -3.23
N TRP A 197 -14.77 -11.27 -2.15
CA TRP A 197 -15.23 -12.31 -1.23
C TRP A 197 -16.28 -13.22 -1.86
N LEU A 198 -17.20 -12.67 -2.64
CA LEU A 198 -18.23 -13.42 -3.35
C LEU A 198 -17.62 -14.32 -4.45
N PHE A 199 -16.64 -13.81 -5.18
CA PHE A 199 -15.95 -14.59 -6.21
C PHE A 199 -15.14 -15.73 -5.61
N GLY A 200 -14.39 -15.48 -4.53
CA GLY A 200 -13.63 -16.51 -3.81
C GLY A 200 -14.52 -17.60 -3.24
N SER A 201 -15.61 -17.24 -2.58
CA SER A 201 -16.56 -18.20 -2.01
C SER A 201 -17.32 -18.98 -3.09
N GLY A 202 -17.67 -18.35 -4.21
CA GLY A 202 -18.29 -18.99 -5.36
C GLY A 202 -17.44 -20.08 -6.00
N LEU A 203 -16.13 -19.82 -6.14
CA LEU A 203 -15.17 -20.82 -6.65
C LEU A 203 -15.04 -22.04 -5.72
N ILE A 204 -15.02 -21.83 -4.40
CA ILE A 204 -14.96 -22.90 -3.41
C ILE A 204 -16.22 -23.77 -3.48
N MET A 205 -17.41 -23.18 -3.61
CA MET A 205 -18.66 -23.90 -3.77
C MET A 205 -18.70 -24.74 -5.04
N LEU A 206 -18.24 -24.19 -6.18
CA LEU A 206 -18.17 -24.91 -7.45
C LEU A 206 -17.22 -26.12 -7.40
N GLY A 207 -16.07 -25.96 -6.72
CA GLY A 207 -15.13 -27.06 -6.47
C GLY A 207 -15.71 -28.16 -5.59
N GLY A 208 -16.50 -27.81 -4.58
CA GLY A 208 -17.20 -28.75 -3.68
C GLY A 208 -18.29 -29.57 -4.38
N LEU A 209 -19.05 -28.98 -5.29
CA LEU A 209 -20.09 -29.63 -6.06
C LEU A 209 -19.53 -30.68 -7.03
N ARG A 210 -18.34 -30.43 -7.61
CA ARG A 210 -17.68 -31.37 -8.54
C ARG A 210 -17.23 -32.65 -7.84
N ARG A 211 -16.82 -32.58 -6.57
CA ARG A 211 -16.42 -33.76 -5.78
C ARG A 211 -17.57 -34.69 -5.45
N ARG A 212 -18.80 -34.19 -5.25
CA ARG A 212 -19.96 -35.00 -4.92
C ARG A 212 -20.45 -35.88 -6.08
N LYS A 213 -20.22 -35.49 -7.35
CA LYS A 213 -20.59 -36.30 -8.52
C LYS A 213 -19.64 -37.47 -8.80
N ALA A 214 -18.41 -37.45 -8.29
CA ALA A 214 -17.43 -38.50 -8.50
C ALA A 214 -17.58 -39.70 -7.53
N SER A 215 -18.41 -39.59 -6.49
CA SER A 215 -18.63 -40.65 -5.48
C SER A 215 -19.94 -41.42 -5.68
N ALA A 216 -20.63 -41.23 -6.80
CA ALA A 216 -21.94 -41.83 -7.09
C ALA A 216 -21.90 -42.78 -8.31
N VAL A 217 -20.74 -43.47 -8.54
CA VAL A 217 -20.61 -44.56 -9.53
C VAL A 217 -19.99 -45.79 -8.86
#